data_32258775e08befcb3c176e30110a5e16
#
_entry.id   32258775e08befcb3c176e30110a5e16
#
_cell.length_a   1.000
_cell.length_b   1.000
_cell.length_c   1.000
_cell.angle_alpha   90.00
_cell.angle_beta   90.00
_cell.angle_gamma   90.00
#
_symmetry.space_group_name_H-M   'P 1'
#
loop_
_entity.id
_entity.type
_entity.pdbx_description
1 polymer ?
#
loop_
_entity_poly.entity_id
_entity_poly.type
_entity_poly.pdbx_seq_one_letter_code
_entity_poly.pdbx_strand_id
1 'polypeptide(L)'
;MTDVELRPWSADDLDLLRRANTPELMDQLGGVETDEQVIARHERYLRLQRDGTGCQFRIMIPDHPEGVGIVGYWHRDEEGQPVLEAGWSVEEAYRGRGIAPAAVIAMLDLARAAGETLPVHAYPRVDNPASNAVCRKAGFSLVREADFEVSPGNVLHTNDWVVELIAPSA
;
A
#
# COMPACT_ATOMS: atom_id res chain seq x y z
N MET A 1 11.64 -16.80 -4.91
CA MET A 1 10.74 -15.74 -4.45
C MET A 1 11.46 -14.96 -3.35
N THR A 2 11.33 -13.66 -3.36
CA THR A 2 11.94 -12.82 -2.32
C THR A 2 11.30 -13.08 -0.96
N ASP A 3 12.12 -13.35 0.03
CA ASP A 3 11.67 -13.62 1.39
C ASP A 3 11.33 -12.29 2.08
N VAL A 4 10.05 -12.14 2.46
CA VAL A 4 9.55 -10.95 3.17
C VAL A 4 8.74 -11.40 4.39
N GLU A 5 8.86 -10.64 5.47
CA GLU A 5 8.00 -10.77 6.64
C GLU A 5 7.22 -9.48 6.83
N LEU A 6 5.91 -9.58 7.06
CA LEU A 6 5.06 -8.45 7.35
C LEU A 6 4.70 -8.43 8.83
N ARG A 7 4.89 -7.28 9.47
CA ARG A 7 4.42 -7.05 10.84
C ARG A 7 3.42 -5.91 10.87
N PRO A 8 2.31 -6.08 11.60
CA PRO A 8 1.34 -5.00 11.77
C PRO A 8 2.01 -3.73 12.31
N TRP A 9 1.56 -2.59 11.80
CA TRP A 9 2.07 -1.28 12.18
C TRP A 9 1.94 -1.07 13.69
N SER A 10 3.02 -0.58 14.31
CA SER A 10 3.09 -0.35 15.74
C SER A 10 3.57 1.07 16.08
N ALA A 11 3.49 1.43 17.35
CA ALA A 11 3.97 2.73 17.83
C ALA A 11 5.48 2.94 17.55
N ASP A 12 6.24 1.86 17.40
CA ASP A 12 7.69 1.91 17.15
C ASP A 12 8.06 2.17 15.67
N ASP A 13 7.06 2.26 14.78
CA ASP A 13 7.31 2.35 13.34
C ASP A 13 7.36 3.79 12.76
N LEU A 14 7.28 4.79 13.62
CA LEU A 14 7.33 6.19 13.17
C LEU A 14 8.61 6.52 12.38
N ASP A 15 9.76 5.99 12.82
CA ASP A 15 11.02 6.24 12.13
C ASP A 15 11.05 5.65 10.71
N LEU A 16 10.35 4.55 10.47
CA LEU A 16 10.20 4.01 9.13
C LEU A 16 9.44 4.99 8.21
N LEU A 17 8.37 5.63 8.71
CA LEU A 17 7.67 6.69 7.96
C LEU A 17 8.58 7.89 7.67
N ARG A 18 9.38 8.30 8.64
CA ARG A 18 10.33 9.39 8.45
C ARG A 18 11.38 9.07 7.38
N ARG A 19 11.90 7.84 7.37
CA ARG A 19 12.84 7.37 6.34
C ARG A 19 12.17 7.30 4.95
N ALA A 20 10.89 6.97 4.90
CA ALA A 20 10.12 6.91 3.65
C ALA A 20 9.72 8.30 3.12
N ASN A 21 9.85 9.34 3.92
CA ASN A 21 9.49 10.71 3.55
C ASN A 21 10.61 11.39 2.76
N THR A 22 10.95 10.84 1.62
CA THR A 22 11.97 11.36 0.69
C THR A 22 11.31 11.89 -0.58
N PRO A 23 11.95 12.84 -1.30
CA PRO A 23 11.41 13.33 -2.57
C PRO A 23 11.10 12.19 -3.56
N GLU A 24 11.97 11.20 -3.63
CA GLU A 24 11.86 10.07 -4.58
C GLU A 24 10.65 9.18 -4.27
N LEU A 25 10.37 8.92 -2.97
CA LEU A 25 9.24 8.10 -2.56
C LEU A 25 7.94 8.88 -2.53
N MET A 26 7.98 10.16 -2.18
CA MET A 26 6.80 10.99 -1.98
C MET A 26 6.32 11.71 -3.25
N ASP A 27 7.11 11.75 -4.31
CA ASP A 27 6.73 12.38 -5.58
C ASP A 27 5.42 11.82 -6.13
N GLN A 28 5.22 10.52 -6.02
CA GLN A 28 4.00 9.83 -6.47
C GLN A 28 2.79 10.08 -5.53
N LEU A 29 3.01 10.66 -4.36
CA LEU A 29 1.99 10.88 -3.33
C LEU A 29 1.72 12.36 -3.02
N GLY A 30 2.25 13.27 -3.84
CA GLY A 30 2.02 14.71 -3.69
C GLY A 30 3.17 15.48 -3.04
N GLY A 31 4.34 14.85 -2.84
CA GLY A 31 5.55 15.48 -2.35
C GLY A 31 5.86 15.19 -0.87
N VAL A 32 7.02 15.66 -0.43
CA VAL A 32 7.52 15.48 0.94
C VAL A 32 6.57 16.13 1.95
N GLU A 33 6.28 15.40 3.01
CA GLU A 33 5.46 15.86 4.13
C GLU A 33 6.30 16.58 5.19
N THR A 34 5.67 17.48 5.96
CA THR A 34 6.26 18.00 7.20
C THR A 34 6.30 16.89 8.26
N ASP A 35 7.13 17.04 9.29
CA ASP A 35 7.18 16.05 10.37
C ASP A 35 5.82 15.92 11.09
N GLU A 36 5.09 17.01 11.24
CA GLU A 36 3.72 16.99 11.79
C GLU A 36 2.77 16.15 10.94
N GLN A 37 2.87 16.25 9.62
CA GLN A 37 2.06 15.42 8.69
C GLN A 37 2.46 13.95 8.74
N VAL A 38 3.75 13.66 8.89
CA VAL A 38 4.26 12.28 9.07
C VAL A 38 3.70 11.68 10.37
N ILE A 39 3.75 12.42 11.47
CA ILE A 39 3.17 11.98 12.75
C ILE A 39 1.65 11.75 12.62
N ALA A 40 0.93 12.65 11.98
CA ALA A 40 -0.52 12.48 11.74
C ALA A 40 -0.82 11.23 10.91
N ARG A 41 0.01 10.92 9.91
CA ARG A 41 -0.11 9.70 9.10
C ARG A 41 0.17 8.45 9.93
N HIS A 42 1.19 8.48 10.78
CA HIS A 42 1.50 7.40 11.72
C HIS A 42 0.32 7.10 12.65
N GLU A 43 -0.27 8.13 13.24
CA GLU A 43 -1.45 8.00 14.11
C GLU A 43 -2.67 7.45 13.34
N ARG A 44 -2.84 7.86 12.09
CA ARG A 44 -3.90 7.32 11.22
C ARG A 44 -3.71 5.83 10.98
N TYR A 45 -2.49 5.36 10.74
CA TYR A 45 -2.19 3.95 10.56
C TYR A 45 -2.50 3.11 11.80
N LEU A 46 -2.14 3.61 12.98
CA LEU A 46 -2.51 2.97 14.24
C LEU A 46 -4.02 2.91 14.44
N ARG A 47 -4.71 3.98 14.06
CA ARG A 47 -6.16 4.10 14.17
C ARG A 47 -6.90 3.12 13.26
N LEU A 48 -6.47 2.97 12.00
CA LEU A 48 -7.06 2.01 11.05
C LEU A 48 -7.12 0.60 11.64
N GLN A 49 -6.02 0.17 12.22
CA GLN A 49 -5.91 -1.17 12.81
C GLN A 49 -6.76 -1.31 14.06
N ARG A 50 -6.76 -0.31 14.95
CA ARG A 50 -7.59 -0.29 16.15
C ARG A 50 -9.09 -0.33 15.83
N ASP A 51 -9.50 0.41 14.81
CA ASP A 51 -10.91 0.57 14.43
C ASP A 51 -11.38 -0.54 13.46
N GLY A 52 -10.49 -1.43 13.01
CA GLY A 52 -10.81 -2.50 12.07
C GLY A 52 -11.14 -2.03 10.65
N THR A 53 -10.66 -0.85 10.26
CA THR A 53 -10.92 -0.25 8.93
C THR A 53 -9.74 -0.35 7.98
N GLY A 54 -8.73 -1.09 8.33
CA GLY A 54 -7.56 -1.35 7.51
C GLY A 54 -6.38 -1.83 8.34
N CYS A 55 -5.29 -2.13 7.66
CA CYS A 55 -4.05 -2.52 8.31
C CYS A 55 -2.85 -2.08 7.46
N GLN A 56 -1.90 -1.42 8.10
CA GLN A 56 -0.59 -1.16 7.52
C GLN A 56 0.42 -2.14 8.12
N PHE A 57 1.42 -2.48 7.34
CA PHE A 57 2.47 -3.44 7.73
C PHE A 57 3.84 -2.85 7.44
N ARG A 58 4.76 -3.12 8.35
CA ARG A 58 6.18 -2.97 8.12
C ARG A 58 6.67 -4.16 7.29
N ILE A 59 7.36 -3.89 6.19
CA ILE A 59 8.00 -4.91 5.36
C ILE A 59 9.41 -5.14 5.89
N MET A 60 9.72 -6.37 6.27
CA MET A 60 11.06 -6.77 6.68
C MET A 60 11.62 -7.81 5.72
N ILE A 61 12.92 -7.81 5.58
CA ILE A 61 13.70 -8.82 4.88
C ILE A 61 14.78 -9.34 5.83
N PRO A 62 15.45 -10.48 5.55
CA PRO A 62 16.55 -10.96 6.36
C PRO A 62 17.58 -9.86 6.64
N ASP A 63 18.06 -9.79 7.88
CA ASP A 63 19.04 -8.81 8.39
C ASP A 63 18.55 -7.35 8.48
N HIS A 64 17.27 -7.08 8.17
CA HIS A 64 16.68 -5.73 8.24
C HIS A 64 15.39 -5.70 9.09
N PRO A 65 15.50 -5.96 10.42
CA PRO A 65 14.33 -5.94 11.31
C PRO A 65 13.70 -4.55 11.48
N GLU A 66 14.46 -3.49 11.17
CA GLU A 66 13.98 -2.11 11.18
C GLU A 66 12.94 -1.82 10.09
N GLY A 67 12.82 -2.71 9.13
CA GLY A 67 11.93 -2.56 7.98
C GLY A 67 12.56 -1.82 6.81
N VAL A 68 12.17 -2.20 5.61
CA VAL A 68 12.66 -1.64 4.34
C VAL A 68 11.53 -1.04 3.50
N GLY A 69 10.32 -1.08 4.02
CA GLY A 69 9.15 -0.56 3.31
C GLY A 69 7.87 -0.72 4.11
N ILE A 70 6.79 -0.29 3.49
CA ILE A 70 5.44 -0.26 4.05
C ILE A 70 4.49 -0.82 3.00
N VAL A 71 3.54 -1.63 3.42
CA VAL A 71 2.43 -2.11 2.58
C VAL A 71 1.17 -2.14 3.43
N GLY A 72 0.03 -1.84 2.83
CA GLY A 72 -1.21 -1.87 3.59
C GLY A 72 -2.45 -1.82 2.74
N TYR A 73 -3.58 -1.96 3.40
CA TYR A 73 -4.90 -1.79 2.81
C TYR A 73 -5.80 -1.06 3.80
N TRP A 74 -6.83 -0.40 3.28
CA TRP A 74 -7.83 0.30 4.10
C TRP A 74 -9.17 0.30 3.38
N HIS A 75 -10.23 0.38 4.18
CA HIS A 75 -11.59 0.50 3.68
C HIS A 75 -11.81 1.87 3.04
N ARG A 76 -12.47 1.88 1.92
CA ARG A 76 -12.80 3.06 1.16
C ARG A 76 -14.17 2.92 0.51
N ASP A 77 -14.82 4.04 0.29
CA ASP A 77 -16.01 4.11 -0.56
C ASP A 77 -15.58 4.56 -1.96
N GLU A 78 -15.97 3.81 -2.97
CA GLU A 78 -15.78 4.16 -4.37
C GLU A 78 -17.16 4.29 -5.04
N GLU A 79 -17.57 5.54 -5.26
CA GLU A 79 -18.87 5.85 -5.89
C GLU A 79 -20.07 5.14 -5.21
N GLY A 80 -20.07 5.08 -3.90
CA GLY A 80 -21.11 4.43 -3.10
C GLY A 80 -20.95 2.92 -2.94
N GLN A 81 -19.84 2.35 -3.41
CA GLN A 81 -19.52 0.95 -3.23
C GLN A 81 -18.33 0.78 -2.26
N PRO A 82 -18.46 -0.08 -1.24
CA PRO A 82 -17.35 -0.36 -0.35
C PRO A 82 -16.29 -1.19 -1.07
N VAL A 83 -15.05 -0.74 -0.98
CA VAL A 83 -13.87 -1.43 -1.52
C VAL A 83 -12.73 -1.36 -0.52
N LEU A 84 -11.67 -2.12 -0.76
CA LEU A 84 -10.37 -1.91 -0.13
C LEU A 84 -9.45 -1.20 -1.12
N GLU A 85 -8.61 -0.31 -0.61
CA GLU A 85 -7.51 0.29 -1.35
C GLU A 85 -6.20 -0.25 -0.79
N ALA A 86 -5.25 -0.58 -1.66
CA ALA A 86 -3.91 -1.01 -1.30
C ALA A 86 -2.88 0.03 -1.70
N GLY A 87 -1.84 0.17 -0.87
CA GLY A 87 -0.70 1.01 -1.14
C GLY A 87 0.59 0.39 -0.63
N TRP A 88 1.72 0.77 -1.23
CA TRP A 88 3.03 0.26 -0.83
C TRP A 88 4.12 1.27 -1.17
N SER A 89 5.22 1.16 -0.44
CA SER A 89 6.49 1.79 -0.77
C SER A 89 7.65 0.94 -0.28
N VAL A 90 8.76 0.93 -1.02
CA VAL A 90 10.00 0.26 -0.64
C VAL A 90 11.12 1.28 -0.74
N GLU A 91 11.98 1.36 0.27
CA GLU A 91 13.14 2.25 0.27
C GLU A 91 13.99 2.03 -0.97
N GLU A 92 14.54 3.11 -1.53
CA GLU A 92 15.24 3.10 -2.81
C GLU A 92 16.36 2.07 -2.87
N ALA A 93 17.13 1.93 -1.78
CA ALA A 93 18.25 1.00 -1.68
C ALA A 93 17.83 -0.49 -1.86
N TYR A 94 16.56 -0.80 -1.68
CA TYR A 94 16.02 -2.17 -1.74
C TYR A 94 15.13 -2.43 -2.95
N ARG A 95 14.96 -1.45 -3.82
CA ARG A 95 14.16 -1.60 -5.05
C ARG A 95 14.78 -2.58 -6.04
N GLY A 96 13.96 -3.11 -6.94
CA GLY A 96 14.42 -4.03 -7.98
C GLY A 96 14.73 -5.44 -7.50
N ARG A 97 14.38 -5.78 -6.25
CA ARG A 97 14.63 -7.10 -5.63
C ARG A 97 13.38 -7.96 -5.51
N GLY A 98 12.25 -7.54 -6.07
CA GLY A 98 10.97 -8.26 -5.97
C GLY A 98 10.28 -8.14 -4.61
N ILE A 99 10.71 -7.22 -3.75
CA ILE A 99 10.17 -7.04 -2.39
C ILE A 99 8.73 -6.54 -2.44
N ALA A 100 8.43 -5.52 -3.24
CA ALA A 100 7.08 -4.95 -3.30
C ALA A 100 6.03 -5.96 -3.78
N PRO A 101 6.21 -6.71 -4.88
CA PRO A 101 5.26 -7.74 -5.27
C PRO A 101 5.07 -8.82 -4.20
N ALA A 102 6.16 -9.30 -3.58
CA ALA A 102 6.10 -10.29 -2.51
C ALA A 102 5.32 -9.77 -1.29
N ALA A 103 5.56 -8.53 -0.91
CA ALA A 103 4.85 -7.89 0.21
C ALA A 103 3.36 -7.71 -0.08
N VAL A 104 3.00 -7.29 -1.29
CA VAL A 104 1.58 -7.15 -1.69
C VAL A 104 0.88 -8.50 -1.66
N ILE A 105 1.49 -9.56 -2.20
CA ILE A 105 0.92 -10.91 -2.16
C ILE A 105 0.71 -11.36 -0.70
N ALA A 106 1.72 -11.18 0.15
CA ALA A 106 1.61 -11.54 1.58
C ALA A 106 0.52 -10.72 2.29
N MET A 107 0.40 -9.44 1.99
CA MET A 107 -0.67 -8.57 2.53
C MET A 107 -2.06 -9.06 2.11
N LEU A 108 -2.25 -9.44 0.85
CA LEU A 108 -3.54 -9.98 0.38
C LEU A 108 -3.91 -11.26 1.12
N ASP A 109 -2.93 -12.13 1.39
CA ASP A 109 -3.16 -13.35 2.17
C ASP A 109 -3.53 -13.03 3.62
N LEU A 110 -2.88 -12.03 4.24
CA LEU A 110 -3.24 -11.56 5.58
C LEU A 110 -4.63 -10.91 5.62
N ALA A 111 -5.01 -10.17 4.60
CA ALA A 111 -6.35 -9.60 4.49
C ALA A 111 -7.42 -10.71 4.41
N ARG A 112 -7.20 -11.73 3.60
CA ARG A 112 -8.08 -12.91 3.54
C ARG A 112 -8.18 -13.60 4.89
N ALA A 113 -7.05 -13.82 5.56
CA ALA A 113 -7.00 -14.44 6.88
C ALA A 113 -7.72 -13.61 7.96
N ALA A 114 -7.74 -12.29 7.80
CA ALA A 114 -8.48 -11.37 8.68
C ALA A 114 -9.99 -11.34 8.38
N GLY A 115 -10.46 -12.04 7.35
CA GLY A 115 -11.87 -12.12 6.98
C GLY A 115 -12.34 -11.03 6.01
N GLU A 116 -11.42 -10.30 5.40
CA GLU A 116 -11.76 -9.31 4.37
C GLU A 116 -12.27 -10.01 3.10
N THR A 117 -13.32 -9.47 2.53
CA THR A 117 -14.03 -10.05 1.37
C THR A 117 -14.25 -9.07 0.23
N LEU A 118 -14.01 -7.79 0.48
CA LEU A 118 -14.18 -6.73 -0.53
C LEU A 118 -13.07 -6.80 -1.60
N PRO A 119 -13.35 -6.34 -2.83
CA PRO A 119 -12.32 -6.21 -3.85
C PRO A 119 -11.27 -5.20 -3.40
N VAL A 120 -10.01 -5.48 -3.74
CA VAL A 120 -8.87 -4.60 -3.43
C VAL A 120 -8.47 -3.85 -4.70
N HIS A 121 -8.52 -2.53 -4.63
CA HIS A 121 -8.07 -1.65 -5.69
C HIS A 121 -6.68 -1.08 -5.38
N ALA A 122 -5.92 -0.79 -6.44
CA ALA A 122 -4.68 -0.05 -6.37
C ALA A 122 -4.64 0.96 -7.51
N TYR A 123 -4.13 2.16 -7.24
CA TYR A 123 -4.18 3.30 -8.17
C TYR A 123 -2.79 3.87 -8.47
N PRO A 124 -1.86 3.07 -9.02
CA PRO A 124 -0.57 3.63 -9.45
C PRO A 124 -0.78 4.60 -10.62
N ARG A 125 0.04 5.66 -10.67
CA ARG A 125 0.03 6.57 -11.82
C ARG A 125 0.33 5.81 -13.11
N VAL A 126 -0.26 6.26 -14.21
CA VAL A 126 -0.05 5.64 -15.53
C VAL A 126 1.43 5.68 -15.94
N ASP A 127 2.17 6.70 -15.49
CA ASP A 127 3.59 6.91 -15.77
C ASP A 127 4.54 6.28 -14.74
N ASN A 128 4.03 5.39 -13.88
CA ASN A 128 4.81 4.65 -12.90
C ASN A 128 4.92 3.17 -13.28
N PRO A 129 5.85 2.78 -14.17
CA PRO A 129 5.96 1.41 -14.64
C PRO A 129 6.27 0.40 -13.53
N ALA A 130 7.01 0.81 -12.49
CA ALA A 130 7.38 -0.05 -11.38
C ALA A 130 6.15 -0.49 -10.58
N SER A 131 5.29 0.45 -10.16
CA SER A 131 4.08 0.13 -9.40
C SER A 131 3.05 -0.62 -10.25
N ASN A 132 2.91 -0.30 -11.53
CA ASN A 132 2.04 -1.08 -12.43
C ASN A 132 2.54 -2.52 -12.61
N ALA A 133 3.86 -2.73 -12.63
CA ALA A 133 4.44 -4.07 -12.65
C ALA A 133 4.18 -4.85 -11.35
N VAL A 134 4.18 -4.17 -10.20
CA VAL A 134 3.78 -4.77 -8.90
C VAL A 134 2.35 -5.28 -8.97
N CYS A 135 1.41 -4.48 -9.46
CA CYS A 135 0.02 -4.88 -9.62
C CYS A 135 -0.11 -6.16 -10.47
N ARG A 136 0.54 -6.19 -11.62
CA ARG A 136 0.54 -7.36 -12.51
C ARG A 136 1.07 -8.61 -11.82
N LYS A 137 2.22 -8.48 -11.16
CA LYS A 137 2.88 -9.61 -10.47
C LYS A 137 2.09 -10.10 -9.26
N ALA A 138 1.35 -9.21 -8.60
CA ALA A 138 0.52 -9.56 -7.45
C ALA A 138 -0.87 -10.10 -7.84
N GLY A 139 -1.16 -10.24 -9.13
CA GLY A 139 -2.39 -10.86 -9.61
C GLY A 139 -3.57 -9.90 -9.79
N PHE A 140 -3.33 -8.60 -9.75
CA PHE A 140 -4.36 -7.61 -10.09
C PHE A 140 -4.64 -7.60 -11.59
N SER A 141 -5.87 -7.24 -11.94
CA SER A 141 -6.30 -7.00 -13.33
C SER A 141 -6.51 -5.51 -13.55
N LEU A 142 -6.05 -4.99 -14.68
CA LEU A 142 -6.27 -3.60 -15.06
C LEU A 142 -7.73 -3.42 -15.51
N VAL A 143 -8.43 -2.49 -14.87
CA VAL A 143 -9.84 -2.18 -15.18
C VAL A 143 -9.93 -1.01 -16.15
N ARG A 144 -9.29 0.12 -15.79
CA ARG A 144 -9.38 1.37 -16.57
C ARG A 144 -8.29 2.36 -16.11
N GLU A 145 -8.12 3.42 -16.90
CA GLU A 145 -7.47 4.64 -16.44
C GLU A 145 -8.52 5.52 -15.75
N ALA A 146 -8.14 6.21 -14.69
CA ALA A 146 -9.04 7.09 -13.94
C ALA A 146 -8.26 8.21 -13.25
N ASP A 147 -8.92 9.34 -13.06
CA ASP A 147 -8.41 10.39 -12.21
C ASP A 147 -8.69 10.04 -10.76
N PHE A 148 -7.68 10.16 -9.93
CA PHE A 148 -7.74 9.82 -8.52
C PHE A 148 -7.31 11.00 -7.66
N GLU A 149 -8.18 11.46 -6.77
CA GLU A 149 -7.88 12.54 -5.84
C GLU A 149 -7.18 12.01 -4.61
N VAL A 150 -5.87 12.26 -4.49
CA VAL A 150 -5.05 11.82 -3.33
C VAL A 150 -5.21 12.72 -2.12
N SER A 151 -5.55 13.98 -2.35
CA SER A 151 -5.87 14.98 -1.33
C SER A 151 -6.68 16.10 -2.00
N PRO A 152 -7.42 16.93 -1.25
CA PRO A 152 -8.25 17.98 -1.82
C PRO A 152 -7.52 18.83 -2.86
N GLY A 153 -8.00 18.82 -4.12
CA GLY A 153 -7.42 19.55 -5.24
C GLY A 153 -6.18 18.91 -5.88
N ASN A 154 -5.69 17.78 -5.36
CA ASN A 154 -4.53 17.07 -5.92
C ASN A 154 -4.99 15.79 -6.63
N VAL A 155 -5.24 15.91 -7.93
CA VAL A 155 -5.71 14.81 -8.79
C VAL A 155 -4.55 14.21 -9.55
N LEU A 156 -4.43 12.89 -9.48
CA LEU A 156 -3.45 12.11 -10.25
C LEU A 156 -4.15 11.30 -11.32
N HIS A 157 -3.53 11.21 -12.51
CA HIS A 157 -3.99 10.31 -13.55
C HIS A 157 -3.41 8.91 -13.31
N THR A 158 -4.28 7.94 -13.04
CA THR A 158 -3.90 6.62 -12.53
C THR A 158 -4.50 5.50 -13.35
N ASN A 159 -3.92 4.31 -13.18
CA ASN A 159 -4.54 3.06 -13.56
C ASN A 159 -5.30 2.50 -12.36
N ASP A 160 -6.54 2.05 -12.58
CA ASP A 160 -7.31 1.32 -11.58
C ASP A 160 -7.09 -0.18 -11.80
N TRP A 161 -6.40 -0.81 -10.85
CA TRP A 161 -6.17 -2.24 -10.80
C TRP A 161 -7.01 -2.85 -9.69
N VAL A 162 -7.56 -4.04 -9.93
CA VAL A 162 -8.39 -4.73 -8.94
C VAL A 162 -8.00 -6.20 -8.80
N VAL A 163 -8.09 -6.71 -7.57
CA VAL A 163 -8.01 -8.14 -7.28
C VAL A 163 -9.13 -8.53 -6.31
N GLU A 164 -9.76 -9.67 -6.59
CA GLU A 164 -10.79 -10.23 -5.71
C GLU A 164 -10.13 -11.04 -4.59
N LEU A 165 -10.60 -10.86 -3.35
CA LEU A 165 -10.14 -11.64 -2.21
C LEU A 165 -10.86 -12.98 -2.11
N ILE A 166 -12.09 -13.06 -2.60
CA ILE A 166 -12.89 -14.28 -2.62
C ILE A 166 -12.76 -14.90 -4.00
N ALA A 167 -12.51 -16.21 -4.05
CA ALA A 167 -12.56 -16.93 -5.31
C ALA A 167 -13.98 -16.83 -5.91
N PRO A 168 -14.14 -16.61 -7.23
CA PRO A 168 -15.44 -16.63 -7.85
C PRO A 168 -16.11 -17.99 -7.59
N SER A 169 -17.40 -17.97 -7.25
CA SER A 169 -18.19 -19.17 -7.04
C SER A 169 -18.16 -20.03 -8.31
N ALA A 170 -17.85 -21.30 -8.14
CA ALA A 170 -17.83 -22.26 -9.24
C ALA A 170 -19.23 -22.47 -9.82
#